data_69acafbcd8c44639d52e709530a3f630
#
_entry.id   69acafbcd8c44639d52e709530a3f630
#
_cell.length_a   1.000
_cell.length_b   1.000
_cell.length_c   1.000
_cell.angle_alpha   90.00
_cell.angle_beta   90.00
_cell.angle_gamma   90.00
#
_symmetry.space_group_name_H-M   'P 1'
#
loop_
_entity.id
_entity.type
_entity.pdbx_description
1 polymer ?
#
loop_
_entity_poly.entity_id
_entity_poly.type
_entity_poly.pdbx_seq_one_letter_code
_entity_poly.pdbx_strand_id
1 'polypeptide(L)'
;MKFGAIIIGDEILSGKRQDKHMAKLIEALSARGLELAWAQYLGDDTPLITATLQRVMTLPDVVFSFGGIGATPDDHTRQCAADAASVGLVLHPDAEAEIRARFVDDPKGITPQRLAMGEFPLGSRIIPNPFNRIPGFNFKNIYFVPGFPQMAWPMIDWVLDTHYRHLADAGRIGEAAIIVREAGESLLIDLMKAVQGKYAALKIFSLPRMQPERFIELGARGDPKLVAAAIVELKQGVSAMRFPWTDAPKFGAG
;
A
#
# COMPACT_ATOMS: atom_id res chain seq x y z
N MET A 1 -8.48 5.35 -10.69
CA MET A 1 -7.50 5.73 -9.65
C MET A 1 -7.07 4.45 -8.94
N LYS A 2 -5.79 4.21 -8.81
CA LYS A 2 -5.20 3.05 -8.14
C LYS A 2 -4.34 3.53 -6.98
N PHE A 3 -4.06 2.66 -6.02
CA PHE A 3 -3.11 2.94 -4.95
C PHE A 3 -1.81 2.19 -5.18
N GLY A 4 -0.69 2.87 -5.01
CA GLY A 4 0.65 2.32 -5.13
C GLY A 4 1.48 2.56 -3.88
N ALA A 5 2.56 1.80 -3.73
CA ALA A 5 3.54 1.96 -2.65
C ALA A 5 4.95 2.04 -3.20
N ILE A 6 5.78 2.90 -2.61
CA ILE A 6 7.23 2.91 -2.77
C ILE A 6 7.83 2.76 -1.38
N ILE A 7 8.69 1.76 -1.20
CA ILE A 7 9.37 1.48 0.07
C ILE A 7 10.86 1.66 -0.17
N ILE A 8 11.46 2.62 0.54
CA ILE A 8 12.83 3.06 0.33
C ILE A 8 13.67 2.72 1.57
N GLY A 9 14.79 2.07 1.37
CA GLY A 9 15.76 1.75 2.39
C GLY A 9 16.63 0.54 2.03
N ASP A 10 17.93 0.73 2.07
CA ASP A 10 18.93 -0.34 1.85
C ASP A 10 18.83 -1.46 2.88
N GLU A 11 18.42 -1.15 4.11
CA GLU A 11 18.22 -2.14 5.18
C GLU A 11 17.08 -3.11 4.88
N ILE A 12 16.08 -2.68 4.09
CA ILE A 12 14.99 -3.55 3.62
C ILE A 12 15.52 -4.48 2.53
N LEU A 13 16.20 -3.93 1.52
CA LEU A 13 16.75 -4.71 0.41
C LEU A 13 17.84 -5.69 0.85
N SER A 14 18.64 -5.31 1.84
CA SER A 14 19.67 -6.19 2.40
C SER A 14 19.13 -7.24 3.38
N GLY A 15 17.84 -7.19 3.72
CA GLY A 15 17.22 -8.10 4.70
C GLY A 15 17.60 -7.83 6.16
N LYS A 16 18.31 -6.73 6.46
CA LYS A 16 18.63 -6.32 7.84
C LYS A 16 17.38 -5.93 8.62
N ARG A 17 16.36 -5.41 7.93
CA ARG A 17 15.01 -5.15 8.47
C ARG A 17 13.96 -5.76 7.55
N GLN A 18 12.91 -6.26 8.16
CA GLN A 18 11.73 -6.71 7.42
C GLN A 18 10.79 -5.51 7.20
N ASP A 19 10.33 -5.34 5.96
CA ASP A 19 9.27 -4.38 5.67
C ASP A 19 7.98 -4.73 6.41
N LYS A 20 7.37 -3.72 7.03
CA LYS A 20 6.07 -3.80 7.70
C LYS A 20 5.05 -2.84 7.09
N HIS A 21 5.47 -1.99 6.15
CA HIS A 21 4.62 -0.95 5.59
C HIS A 21 3.68 -1.49 4.53
N MET A 22 4.14 -2.40 3.65
CA MET A 22 3.29 -2.98 2.62
C MET A 22 2.11 -3.73 3.23
N ALA A 23 2.35 -4.60 4.20
CA ALA A 23 1.28 -5.34 4.88
C ALA A 23 0.27 -4.40 5.55
N LYS A 24 0.75 -3.36 6.25
CA LYS A 24 -0.11 -2.37 6.91
C LYS A 24 -0.90 -1.52 5.90
N LEU A 25 -0.29 -1.12 4.80
CA LEU A 25 -0.99 -0.36 3.76
C LEU A 25 -2.10 -1.21 3.11
N ILE A 26 -1.84 -2.49 2.85
CA ILE A 26 -2.85 -3.44 2.35
C ILE A 26 -4.01 -3.53 3.35
N GLU A 27 -3.73 -3.70 4.64
CA GLU A 27 -4.74 -3.74 5.71
C GLU A 27 -5.57 -2.45 5.75
N ALA A 28 -4.90 -1.28 5.78
CA ALA A 28 -5.54 0.03 5.86
C ALA A 28 -6.44 0.34 4.65
N LEU A 29 -5.99 -0.03 3.45
CA LEU A 29 -6.76 0.08 2.21
C LEU A 29 -7.95 -0.89 2.21
N SER A 30 -7.72 -2.17 2.55
CA SER A 30 -8.77 -3.21 2.55
C SER A 30 -9.86 -2.90 3.56
N ALA A 31 -9.53 -2.36 4.75
CA ALA A 31 -10.50 -1.92 5.75
C ALA A 31 -11.45 -0.84 5.21
N ARG A 32 -11.05 -0.12 4.16
CA ARG A 32 -11.82 0.93 3.48
C ARG A 32 -12.37 0.50 2.12
N GLY A 33 -12.30 -0.81 1.79
CA GLY A 33 -12.75 -1.34 0.50
C GLY A 33 -11.88 -0.94 -0.69
N LEU A 34 -10.64 -0.52 -0.43
CA LEU A 34 -9.65 -0.11 -1.42
C LEU A 34 -8.58 -1.19 -1.60
N GLU A 35 -7.82 -1.12 -2.69
CA GLU A 35 -6.78 -2.10 -3.01
C GLU A 35 -5.44 -1.45 -3.32
N LEU A 36 -4.36 -2.09 -2.85
CA LEU A 36 -3.02 -1.81 -3.34
C LEU A 36 -2.84 -2.46 -4.72
N ALA A 37 -2.57 -1.63 -5.74
CA ALA A 37 -2.43 -2.11 -7.12
C ALA A 37 -1.01 -2.53 -7.46
N TRP A 38 -0.01 -1.86 -6.88
CA TRP A 38 1.40 -2.15 -7.10
C TRP A 38 2.25 -1.66 -5.93
N ALA A 39 3.42 -2.27 -5.77
CA ALA A 39 4.46 -1.83 -4.86
C ALA A 39 5.82 -1.89 -5.52
N GLN A 40 6.74 -1.01 -5.13
CA GLN A 40 8.13 -0.97 -5.58
C GLN A 40 9.05 -0.77 -4.37
N TYR A 41 10.10 -1.58 -4.30
CA TYR A 41 11.17 -1.45 -3.31
C TYR A 41 12.38 -0.81 -3.97
N LEU A 42 12.97 0.17 -3.29
CA LEU A 42 14.16 0.89 -3.75
C LEU A 42 15.19 0.92 -2.62
N GLY A 43 16.47 0.88 -2.99
CA GLY A 43 17.56 1.30 -2.10
C GLY A 43 17.67 2.81 -2.04
N ASP A 44 18.63 3.29 -1.23
CA ASP A 44 18.90 4.73 -1.04
C ASP A 44 19.71 5.33 -2.21
N ASP A 45 19.45 4.86 -3.43
CA ASP A 45 20.06 5.31 -4.68
C ASP A 45 19.32 6.55 -5.23
N THR A 46 19.94 7.71 -5.08
CA THR A 46 19.39 9.01 -5.46
C THR A 46 18.93 9.09 -6.92
N PRO A 47 19.73 8.67 -7.94
CA PRO A 47 19.30 8.64 -9.32
C PRO A 47 18.06 7.78 -9.56
N LEU A 48 18.01 6.59 -8.96
CA LEU A 48 16.89 5.66 -9.11
C LEU A 48 15.63 6.16 -8.44
N ILE A 49 15.74 6.72 -7.23
CA ILE A 49 14.61 7.34 -6.50
C ILE A 49 14.05 8.50 -7.34
N THR A 50 14.91 9.42 -7.81
CA THR A 50 14.51 10.58 -8.61
C THR A 50 13.78 10.16 -9.89
N ALA A 51 14.33 9.23 -10.66
CA ALA A 51 13.72 8.74 -11.89
C ALA A 51 12.38 8.04 -11.62
N THR A 52 12.30 7.26 -10.52
CA THR A 52 11.05 6.60 -10.11
C THR A 52 9.98 7.61 -9.75
N LEU A 53 10.32 8.61 -8.92
CA LEU A 53 9.38 9.67 -8.52
C LEU A 53 8.91 10.49 -9.72
N GLN A 54 9.83 10.86 -10.63
CA GLN A 54 9.48 11.57 -11.86
C GLN A 54 8.45 10.81 -12.70
N ARG A 55 8.66 9.51 -12.92
CA ARG A 55 7.71 8.64 -13.62
C ARG A 55 6.38 8.54 -12.87
N VAL A 56 6.41 8.34 -11.56
CA VAL A 56 5.21 8.13 -10.74
C VAL A 56 4.36 9.39 -10.66
N MET A 57 4.97 10.58 -10.63
CA MET A 57 4.26 11.87 -10.64
C MET A 57 3.43 12.11 -11.91
N THR A 58 3.65 11.35 -12.98
CA THR A 58 2.84 11.43 -14.22
C THR A 58 1.64 10.48 -14.22
N LEU A 59 1.56 9.57 -13.24
CA LEU A 59 0.47 8.59 -13.17
C LEU A 59 -0.77 9.20 -12.48
N PRO A 60 -1.98 8.72 -12.79
CA PRO A 60 -3.20 9.11 -12.08
C PRO A 60 -3.36 8.38 -10.74
N ASP A 61 -2.35 7.65 -10.29
CA ASP A 61 -2.39 6.81 -9.11
C ASP A 61 -2.08 7.61 -7.85
N VAL A 62 -2.66 7.21 -6.73
CA VAL A 62 -2.30 7.71 -5.39
C VAL A 62 -1.18 6.85 -4.83
N VAL A 63 -0.08 7.45 -4.42
CA VAL A 63 1.11 6.70 -4.02
C VAL A 63 1.53 7.06 -2.60
N PHE A 64 1.81 6.05 -1.79
CA PHE A 64 2.46 6.21 -0.50
C PHE A 64 3.93 5.85 -0.62
N SER A 65 4.81 6.78 -0.25
CA SER A 65 6.26 6.60 -0.21
C SER A 65 6.73 6.54 1.23
N PHE A 66 7.43 5.48 1.59
CA PHE A 66 7.91 5.18 2.93
C PHE A 66 9.43 5.27 2.98
N GLY A 67 9.97 6.04 3.92
CA GLY A 67 11.42 6.14 4.17
C GLY A 67 12.12 7.30 3.48
N GLY A 68 13.33 7.56 3.94
CA GLY A 68 14.26 8.54 3.39
C GLY A 68 13.88 10.02 3.54
N ILE A 69 12.95 10.37 4.47
CA ILE A 69 12.51 11.76 4.71
C ILE A 69 13.05 12.38 6.01
N GLY A 70 13.92 11.68 6.72
CA GLY A 70 14.56 12.15 7.95
C GLY A 70 15.66 13.18 7.72
N ALA A 71 16.60 13.24 8.68
CA ALA A 71 17.72 14.18 8.65
C ALA A 71 19.09 13.48 8.66
N THR A 72 19.13 12.16 8.45
CA THR A 72 20.37 11.41 8.35
C THR A 72 20.98 11.54 6.95
N PRO A 73 22.29 11.32 6.77
CA PRO A 73 22.95 11.54 5.48
C PRO A 73 22.45 10.64 4.33
N ASP A 74 21.77 9.57 4.65
CA ASP A 74 21.12 8.64 3.72
C ASP A 74 19.65 9.00 3.39
N ASP A 75 19.08 9.99 4.07
CA ASP A 75 17.71 10.48 3.83
C ASP A 75 17.66 11.44 2.62
N HIS A 76 17.52 10.88 1.43
CA HIS A 76 17.52 11.66 0.17
C HIS A 76 16.14 11.87 -0.46
N THR A 77 15.10 11.22 0.03
CA THR A 77 13.77 11.19 -0.64
C THR A 77 13.18 12.59 -0.84
N ARG A 78 13.36 13.53 0.09
CA ARG A 78 12.85 14.91 -0.02
C ARG A 78 13.52 15.65 -1.19
N GLN A 79 14.86 15.55 -1.28
CA GLN A 79 15.63 16.13 -2.38
C GLN A 79 15.27 15.48 -3.71
N CYS A 80 15.21 14.15 -3.76
CA CYS A 80 14.80 13.41 -4.96
C CYS A 80 13.39 13.82 -5.45
N ALA A 81 12.46 14.09 -4.53
CA ALA A 81 11.12 14.55 -4.89
C ALA A 81 11.14 15.97 -5.48
N ALA A 82 11.98 16.85 -4.96
CA ALA A 82 12.17 18.20 -5.51
C ALA A 82 12.83 18.16 -6.89
N ASP A 83 13.89 17.38 -7.05
CA ASP A 83 14.63 17.22 -8.30
C ASP A 83 13.75 16.59 -9.39
N ALA A 84 12.97 15.56 -9.04
CA ALA A 84 12.02 14.90 -9.95
C ALA A 84 11.00 15.87 -10.56
N ALA A 85 10.65 16.92 -9.84
CA ALA A 85 9.72 17.95 -10.31
C ALA A 85 10.39 19.25 -10.75
N SER A 86 11.72 19.33 -10.69
CA SER A 86 12.51 20.54 -10.99
C SER A 86 12.08 21.75 -10.15
N VAL A 87 11.83 21.56 -8.86
CA VAL A 87 11.50 22.62 -7.89
C VAL A 87 12.53 22.67 -6.76
N GLY A 88 12.58 23.77 -6.02
CA GLY A 88 13.44 23.89 -4.84
C GLY A 88 12.85 23.18 -3.61
N LEU A 89 13.72 22.79 -2.66
CA LEU A 89 13.34 22.50 -1.29
C LEU A 89 13.18 23.83 -0.53
N VAL A 90 12.10 23.94 0.23
CA VAL A 90 11.83 25.11 1.08
C VAL A 90 11.33 24.66 2.44
N LEU A 91 11.72 25.38 3.49
CA LEU A 91 11.15 25.15 4.81
C LEU A 91 9.66 25.49 4.78
N HIS A 92 8.83 24.47 5.00
CA HIS A 92 7.37 24.65 4.97
C HIS A 92 6.90 25.32 6.28
N PRO A 93 6.11 26.41 6.21
CA PRO A 93 5.72 27.17 7.41
C PRO A 93 5.02 26.31 8.48
N ASP A 94 4.08 25.47 8.07
CA ASP A 94 3.36 24.60 9.02
C ASP A 94 4.28 23.50 9.57
N ALA A 95 5.23 22.99 8.78
CA ALA A 95 6.21 22.03 9.27
C ALA A 95 7.17 22.67 10.28
N GLU A 96 7.62 23.89 10.02
CA GLU A 96 8.42 24.66 10.97
C GLU A 96 7.68 24.85 12.29
N ALA A 97 6.39 25.24 12.24
CA ALA A 97 5.57 25.44 13.45
C ALA A 97 5.46 24.14 14.27
N GLU A 98 5.20 22.99 13.62
CA GLU A 98 5.12 21.69 14.28
C GLU A 98 6.47 21.27 14.89
N ILE A 99 7.57 21.43 14.15
CA ILE A 99 8.92 21.10 14.62
C ILE A 99 9.31 21.99 15.79
N ARG A 100 9.05 23.31 15.73
CA ARG A 100 9.31 24.23 16.85
C ARG A 100 8.50 23.84 18.09
N ALA A 101 7.24 23.51 17.94
CA ALA A 101 6.39 23.05 19.03
C ALA A 101 6.87 21.72 19.64
N ARG A 102 7.41 20.82 18.81
CA ARG A 102 7.98 19.54 19.27
C ARG A 102 9.19 19.73 20.18
N PHE A 103 10.02 20.72 19.91
CA PHE A 103 11.31 20.92 20.56
C PHE A 103 11.34 22.13 21.51
N VAL A 104 10.18 22.66 21.90
CA VAL A 104 10.07 23.86 22.76
C VAL A 104 10.79 23.67 24.10
N ASP A 105 10.66 22.48 24.69
CA ASP A 105 11.27 22.13 25.99
C ASP A 105 12.57 21.32 25.87
N ASP A 106 13.08 21.14 24.65
CA ASP A 106 14.31 20.37 24.45
C ASP A 106 15.54 21.25 24.77
N PRO A 107 16.46 20.79 25.64
CA PRO A 107 17.66 21.58 26.01
C PRO A 107 18.53 22.01 24.83
N LYS A 108 18.52 21.26 23.74
CA LYS A 108 19.23 21.62 22.49
C LYS A 108 18.47 22.62 21.63
N GLY A 109 17.21 22.90 21.96
CA GLY A 109 16.35 23.82 21.21
C GLY A 109 16.20 23.46 19.75
N ILE A 110 15.94 24.45 18.94
CA ILE A 110 15.82 24.32 17.48
C ILE A 110 17.23 24.39 16.85
N THR A 111 17.55 23.36 16.07
CA THR A 111 18.80 23.31 15.30
C THR A 111 18.50 23.32 13.79
N PRO A 112 19.46 23.72 12.93
CA PRO A 112 19.27 23.64 11.47
C PRO A 112 18.89 22.25 11.00
N GLN A 113 19.46 21.19 11.57
CA GLN A 113 19.17 19.80 11.21
C GLN A 113 17.72 19.41 11.57
N ARG A 114 17.18 19.96 12.68
CA ARG A 114 15.78 19.76 13.04
C ARG A 114 14.84 20.47 12.08
N LEU A 115 15.15 21.70 11.68
CA LEU A 115 14.36 22.44 10.70
C LEU A 115 14.44 21.81 9.31
N ALA A 116 15.58 21.27 8.92
CA ALA A 116 15.75 20.57 7.65
C ALA A 116 14.75 19.43 7.45
N MET A 117 14.26 18.80 8.53
CA MET A 117 13.19 17.80 8.42
C MET A 117 11.85 18.35 7.93
N GLY A 118 11.68 19.69 7.97
CA GLY A 118 10.50 20.38 7.46
C GLY A 118 10.72 21.04 6.09
N GLU A 119 11.87 20.82 5.46
CA GLU A 119 12.14 21.27 4.10
C GLU A 119 11.54 20.29 3.10
N PHE A 120 10.56 20.75 2.33
CA PHE A 120 9.82 19.96 1.36
C PHE A 120 9.87 20.61 -0.03
N PRO A 121 9.59 19.88 -1.12
CA PRO A 121 9.43 20.44 -2.44
C PRO A 121 8.44 21.62 -2.43
N LEU A 122 8.76 22.71 -3.09
CA LEU A 122 7.89 23.89 -3.18
C LEU A 122 6.50 23.52 -3.70
N GLY A 123 5.47 23.87 -2.94
CA GLY A 123 4.08 23.51 -3.23
C GLY A 123 3.59 22.24 -2.54
N SER A 124 4.38 21.65 -1.66
CA SER A 124 3.96 20.55 -0.78
C SER A 124 2.89 20.98 0.22
N ARG A 125 2.20 19.99 0.80
CA ARG A 125 1.32 20.12 1.97
C ARG A 125 1.82 19.17 3.05
N ILE A 126 1.67 19.55 4.32
CA ILE A 126 2.09 18.66 5.41
C ILE A 126 1.09 17.49 5.62
N ILE A 127 1.64 16.37 6.07
CA ILE A 127 0.89 15.25 6.64
C ILE A 127 1.17 15.28 8.15
N PRO A 128 0.17 15.51 9.01
CA PRO A 128 0.37 15.56 10.46
C PRO A 128 0.94 14.25 10.99
N ASN A 129 1.88 14.34 11.92
CA ASN A 129 2.45 13.19 12.60
C ASN A 129 2.05 13.23 14.08
N PRO A 130 1.04 12.45 14.50
CA PRO A 130 0.57 12.48 15.89
C PRO A 130 1.55 11.86 16.88
N PHE A 131 2.54 11.10 16.40
CA PHE A 131 3.51 10.44 17.26
C PHE A 131 4.56 11.42 17.83
N ASN A 132 5.12 12.27 16.98
CA ASN A 132 6.22 13.15 17.41
C ASN A 132 6.19 14.56 16.80
N ARG A 133 5.12 14.95 16.10
CA ARG A 133 4.93 16.26 15.45
C ARG A 133 5.91 16.59 14.34
N ILE A 134 6.78 15.67 13.91
CA ILE A 134 7.62 15.86 12.73
C ILE A 134 6.83 15.39 11.51
N PRO A 135 6.30 16.29 10.68
CA PRO A 135 5.34 15.92 9.65
C PRO A 135 6.01 15.18 8.50
N GLY A 136 5.21 14.39 7.78
CA GLY A 136 5.49 14.04 6.41
C GLY A 136 4.93 15.11 5.46
N PHE A 137 4.95 14.80 4.17
CA PHE A 137 4.42 15.74 3.18
C PHE A 137 3.71 15.03 2.03
N ASN A 138 2.74 15.73 1.46
CA ASN A 138 2.16 15.39 0.18
C ASN A 138 2.72 16.32 -0.89
N PHE A 139 3.18 15.74 -1.98
CA PHE A 139 3.58 16.48 -3.16
C PHE A 139 3.01 15.80 -4.41
N LYS A 140 2.25 16.54 -5.20
CA LYS A 140 1.46 15.98 -6.32
C LYS A 140 0.57 14.81 -5.85
N ASN A 141 0.71 13.65 -6.46
CA ASN A 141 -0.04 12.43 -6.16
C ASN A 141 0.65 11.50 -5.15
N ILE A 142 1.76 11.93 -4.54
CA ILE A 142 2.58 11.10 -3.64
C ILE A 142 2.49 11.64 -2.21
N TYR A 143 2.27 10.74 -1.26
CA TYR A 143 2.28 10.97 0.17
C TYR A 143 3.54 10.36 0.78
N PHE A 144 4.43 11.20 1.26
CA PHE A 144 5.72 10.83 1.81
C PHE A 144 5.64 10.74 3.33
N VAL A 145 5.92 9.57 3.87
CA VAL A 145 5.89 9.29 5.30
C VAL A 145 7.20 8.64 5.78
N PRO A 146 7.55 8.75 7.08
CA PRO A 146 8.77 8.15 7.61
C PRO A 146 8.83 6.63 7.43
N GLY A 147 10.03 6.05 7.47
CA GLY A 147 10.26 4.61 7.49
C GLY A 147 10.00 3.92 8.86
N PHE A 148 9.48 4.65 9.86
CA PHE A 148 9.17 4.11 11.17
C PHE A 148 7.68 3.81 11.30
N PRO A 149 7.27 2.54 11.55
CA PRO A 149 5.86 2.13 11.66
C PRO A 149 5.02 2.99 12.59
N GLN A 150 5.52 3.33 13.77
CA GLN A 150 4.80 4.11 14.77
C GLN A 150 4.43 5.52 14.28
N MET A 151 5.20 6.06 13.34
CA MET A 151 4.95 7.37 12.71
C MET A 151 4.11 7.21 11.45
N ALA A 152 4.53 6.34 10.53
CA ALA A 152 3.94 6.21 9.22
C ALA A 152 2.48 5.71 9.25
N TRP A 153 2.15 4.75 10.11
CA TRP A 153 0.84 4.13 10.10
C TRP A 153 -0.31 5.08 10.45
N PRO A 154 -0.26 5.86 11.56
CA PRO A 154 -1.31 6.85 11.82
C PRO A 154 -1.37 7.95 10.75
N MET A 155 -0.23 8.26 10.09
CA MET A 155 -0.22 9.22 8.98
C MET A 155 -0.94 8.68 7.75
N ILE A 156 -0.77 7.39 7.41
CA ILE A 156 -1.51 6.72 6.33
C ILE A 156 -3.01 6.77 6.63
N ASP A 157 -3.42 6.38 7.83
CA ASP A 157 -4.82 6.39 8.23
C ASP A 157 -5.40 7.80 8.12
N TRP A 158 -4.67 8.81 8.60
CA TRP A 158 -5.09 10.22 8.46
C TRP A 158 -5.27 10.63 6.99
N VAL A 159 -4.34 10.28 6.11
CA VAL A 159 -4.45 10.59 4.66
C VAL A 159 -5.67 9.92 4.05
N LEU A 160 -5.87 8.63 4.32
CA LEU A 160 -6.99 7.86 3.77
C LEU A 160 -8.34 8.40 4.27
N ASP A 161 -8.45 8.73 5.55
CA ASP A 161 -9.69 9.23 6.14
C ASP A 161 -9.99 10.68 5.77
N THR A 162 -8.96 11.50 5.54
CA THR A 162 -9.12 12.91 5.18
C THR A 162 -9.41 13.09 3.69
N HIS A 163 -8.69 12.38 2.81
CA HIS A 163 -8.73 12.64 1.38
C HIS A 163 -9.48 11.59 0.57
N TYR A 164 -9.59 10.34 1.08
CA TYR A 164 -10.12 9.20 0.30
C TYR A 164 -11.33 8.52 0.94
N ARG A 165 -11.86 9.07 2.03
CA ARG A 165 -13.04 8.52 2.72
C ARG A 165 -14.24 8.33 1.78
N HIS A 166 -14.42 9.24 0.82
CA HIS A 166 -15.50 9.19 -0.17
C HIS A 166 -15.40 7.98 -1.12
N LEU A 167 -14.25 7.32 -1.20
CA LEU A 167 -14.06 6.10 -1.99
C LEU A 167 -14.44 4.84 -1.22
N ALA A 168 -14.42 4.88 0.10
CA ALA A 168 -14.72 3.73 0.96
C ALA A 168 -16.15 3.19 0.77
N ASP A 169 -17.07 4.05 0.34
CA ASP A 169 -18.48 3.69 0.11
C ASP A 169 -18.75 3.30 -1.36
N ALA A 170 -17.81 3.57 -2.28
CA ALA A 170 -18.05 3.44 -3.73
C ALA A 170 -17.84 2.03 -4.29
N GLY A 171 -17.29 1.10 -3.53
CA GLY A 171 -17.05 -0.24 -4.05
C GLY A 171 -16.44 -1.19 -3.04
N ARG A 172 -17.25 -1.77 -2.16
CA ARG A 172 -16.80 -2.94 -1.41
C ARG A 172 -16.44 -4.05 -2.40
N ILE A 173 -15.14 -4.32 -2.52
CA ILE A 173 -14.66 -5.48 -3.26
C ILE A 173 -15.02 -6.71 -2.44
N GLY A 174 -15.85 -7.55 -3.00
CA GLY A 174 -16.16 -8.85 -2.45
C GLY A 174 -15.06 -9.84 -2.83
N GLU A 175 -14.74 -10.72 -1.91
CA GLU A 175 -13.92 -11.90 -2.18
C GLU A 175 -14.56 -13.10 -1.48
N ALA A 176 -14.64 -14.22 -2.21
CA ALA A 176 -15.07 -15.48 -1.67
C ALA A 176 -14.32 -16.61 -2.36
N ALA A 177 -14.04 -17.69 -1.62
CA ALA A 177 -13.31 -18.84 -2.12
C ALA A 177 -13.83 -20.14 -1.51
N ILE A 178 -13.46 -21.24 -2.13
CA ILE A 178 -13.62 -22.61 -1.64
C ILE A 178 -12.25 -23.28 -1.56
N ILE A 179 -12.11 -24.19 -0.61
CA ILE A 179 -10.95 -25.05 -0.47
C ILE A 179 -11.24 -26.35 -1.21
N VAL A 180 -10.55 -26.59 -2.31
CA VAL A 180 -10.67 -27.81 -3.12
C VAL A 180 -9.54 -28.76 -2.77
N ARG A 181 -9.89 -30.00 -2.42
CA ARG A 181 -8.93 -31.06 -2.08
C ARG A 181 -8.85 -32.07 -3.21
N GLU A 182 -7.76 -32.84 -3.22
CA GLU A 182 -7.54 -33.97 -4.17
C GLU A 182 -7.52 -33.55 -5.66
N ALA A 183 -7.56 -32.25 -5.95
CA ALA A 183 -7.46 -31.72 -7.30
C ALA A 183 -6.05 -31.19 -7.59
N GLY A 184 -5.59 -31.36 -8.83
CA GLY A 184 -4.48 -30.61 -9.38
C GLY A 184 -4.98 -29.30 -9.99
N GLU A 185 -4.20 -28.22 -9.87
CA GLU A 185 -4.60 -26.91 -10.41
C GLU A 185 -4.94 -26.97 -11.92
N SER A 186 -4.17 -27.78 -12.68
CA SER A 186 -4.40 -27.98 -14.11
C SER A 186 -5.80 -28.52 -14.45
N LEU A 187 -6.41 -29.27 -13.54
CA LEU A 187 -7.75 -29.83 -13.75
C LEU A 187 -8.85 -28.76 -13.60
N LEU A 188 -8.57 -27.66 -12.90
CA LEU A 188 -9.51 -26.58 -12.64
C LEU A 188 -9.47 -25.47 -13.68
N ILE A 189 -8.46 -25.46 -14.58
CA ILE A 189 -8.22 -24.37 -15.55
C ILE A 189 -9.43 -24.11 -16.43
N ASP A 190 -10.04 -25.14 -16.99
CA ASP A 190 -11.17 -24.97 -17.92
C ASP A 190 -12.41 -24.45 -17.21
N LEU A 191 -12.68 -24.88 -15.97
CA LEU A 191 -13.72 -24.32 -15.12
C LEU A 191 -13.45 -22.84 -14.82
N MET A 192 -12.22 -22.50 -14.45
CA MET A 192 -11.82 -21.12 -14.19
C MET A 192 -12.00 -20.21 -15.41
N LYS A 193 -11.59 -20.68 -16.60
CA LYS A 193 -11.76 -19.95 -17.85
C LYS A 193 -13.23 -19.74 -18.20
N ALA A 194 -14.07 -20.75 -18.02
CA ALA A 194 -15.50 -20.67 -18.28
C ALA A 194 -16.17 -19.63 -17.37
N VAL A 195 -15.87 -19.68 -16.06
CA VAL A 195 -16.41 -18.71 -15.09
C VAL A 195 -15.84 -17.32 -15.34
N GLN A 196 -14.53 -17.18 -15.61
CA GLN A 196 -13.91 -15.89 -15.96
C GLN A 196 -14.55 -15.28 -17.22
N GLY A 197 -14.83 -16.09 -18.25
CA GLY A 197 -15.47 -15.63 -19.49
C GLY A 197 -16.89 -15.11 -19.26
N LYS A 198 -17.64 -15.73 -18.35
CA LYS A 198 -18.99 -15.31 -17.99
C LYS A 198 -19.01 -14.07 -17.09
N TYR A 199 -18.03 -13.94 -16.20
CA TYR A 199 -17.89 -12.84 -15.26
C TYR A 199 -16.60 -12.04 -15.53
N ALA A 200 -16.50 -11.43 -16.70
CA ALA A 200 -15.29 -10.72 -17.15
C ALA A 200 -14.84 -9.58 -16.22
N ALA A 201 -15.76 -9.00 -15.42
CA ALA A 201 -15.45 -7.97 -14.44
C ALA A 201 -14.87 -8.51 -13.12
N LEU A 202 -14.90 -9.82 -12.90
CA LEU A 202 -14.29 -10.45 -11.73
C LEU A 202 -12.86 -10.91 -12.04
N LYS A 203 -12.09 -11.09 -10.98
CA LYS A 203 -10.84 -11.85 -11.00
C LYS A 203 -11.10 -13.23 -10.41
N ILE A 204 -11.02 -14.26 -11.24
CA ILE A 204 -11.03 -15.66 -10.77
C ILE A 204 -9.59 -16.04 -10.44
N PHE A 205 -9.37 -16.66 -9.29
CA PHE A 205 -8.03 -17.03 -8.82
C PHE A 205 -7.97 -18.45 -8.27
N SER A 206 -6.78 -19.04 -8.33
CA SER A 206 -6.42 -20.27 -7.61
C SER A 206 -5.12 -20.05 -6.85
N LEU A 207 -5.07 -20.50 -5.60
CA LEU A 207 -3.92 -20.41 -4.72
C LEU A 207 -3.61 -21.79 -4.16
N PRO A 208 -2.70 -22.55 -4.80
CA PRO A 208 -2.32 -23.87 -4.33
C PRO A 208 -1.50 -23.76 -3.04
N ARG A 209 -1.86 -24.57 -2.04
CA ARG A 209 -1.06 -24.83 -0.84
C ARG A 209 -0.53 -26.25 -0.83
N MET A 210 0.73 -26.39 -0.43
CA MET A 210 1.44 -27.67 -0.44
C MET A 210 1.69 -28.25 0.97
N GLN A 211 1.65 -27.42 2.01
CA GLN A 211 1.91 -27.80 3.42
C GLN A 211 1.05 -26.96 4.37
N PRO A 212 0.63 -27.50 5.55
CA PRO A 212 0.78 -28.89 5.99
C PRO A 212 -0.14 -29.87 5.23
N GLU A 213 -1.22 -29.38 4.63
CA GLU A 213 -2.14 -30.16 3.78
C GLU A 213 -2.17 -29.58 2.38
N ARG A 214 -2.23 -30.46 1.38
CA ARG A 214 -2.36 -30.05 -0.02
C ARG A 214 -3.81 -29.71 -0.35
N PHE A 215 -4.05 -28.47 -0.76
CA PHE A 215 -5.33 -28.01 -1.27
C PHE A 215 -5.16 -26.82 -2.24
N ILE A 216 -6.23 -26.48 -2.92
CA ILE A 216 -6.31 -25.30 -3.76
C ILE A 216 -7.41 -24.40 -3.19
N GLU A 217 -7.07 -23.16 -2.88
CA GLU A 217 -8.04 -22.14 -2.63
C GLU A 217 -8.48 -21.55 -3.98
N LEU A 218 -9.71 -21.87 -4.40
CA LEU A 218 -10.32 -21.44 -5.67
C LEU A 218 -11.36 -20.38 -5.38
N GLY A 219 -11.23 -19.17 -5.96
CA GLY A 219 -12.09 -18.07 -5.59
C GLY A 219 -12.36 -17.07 -6.70
N ALA A 220 -13.19 -16.09 -6.33
CA ALA A 220 -13.55 -14.95 -7.15
C ALA A 220 -13.45 -13.66 -6.34
N ARG A 221 -13.01 -12.57 -6.98
CA ARG A 221 -12.87 -11.24 -6.37
C ARG A 221 -13.41 -10.16 -7.30
N GLY A 222 -14.14 -9.17 -6.77
CA GLY A 222 -14.73 -8.05 -7.49
C GLY A 222 -16.06 -7.60 -6.90
N ASP A 223 -17.04 -7.23 -7.73
CA ASP A 223 -18.38 -6.85 -7.26
C ASP A 223 -18.99 -7.96 -6.38
N PRO A 224 -19.46 -7.66 -5.16
CA PRO A 224 -19.95 -8.68 -4.22
C PRO A 224 -21.09 -9.54 -4.75
N LYS A 225 -21.99 -8.97 -5.57
CA LYS A 225 -23.13 -9.69 -6.14
C LYS A 225 -22.67 -10.67 -7.21
N LEU A 226 -21.74 -10.22 -8.06
CA LEU A 226 -21.14 -11.08 -9.09
C LEU A 226 -20.27 -12.16 -8.47
N VAL A 227 -19.50 -11.85 -7.41
CA VAL A 227 -18.71 -12.83 -6.65
C VAL A 227 -19.61 -13.93 -6.08
N ALA A 228 -20.74 -13.55 -5.45
CA ALA A 228 -21.68 -14.55 -4.91
C ALA A 228 -22.22 -15.50 -6.01
N ALA A 229 -22.51 -14.99 -7.20
CA ALA A 229 -22.96 -15.81 -8.32
C ALA A 229 -21.84 -16.70 -8.87
N ALA A 230 -20.62 -16.15 -9.05
CA ALA A 230 -19.48 -16.91 -9.56
C ALA A 230 -19.06 -18.05 -8.63
N ILE A 231 -19.11 -17.85 -7.31
CA ILE A 231 -18.80 -18.88 -6.32
C ILE A 231 -19.80 -20.07 -6.40
N VAL A 232 -21.06 -19.80 -6.65
CA VAL A 232 -22.05 -20.89 -6.87
C VAL A 232 -21.65 -21.73 -8.07
N GLU A 233 -21.23 -21.13 -9.17
CA GLU A 233 -20.80 -21.85 -10.37
C GLU A 233 -19.49 -22.62 -10.16
N LEU A 234 -18.53 -22.02 -9.44
CA LEU A 234 -17.30 -22.72 -9.08
C LEU A 234 -17.60 -23.98 -8.22
N LYS A 235 -18.48 -23.86 -7.21
CA LYS A 235 -18.92 -24.98 -6.37
C LYS A 235 -19.57 -26.09 -7.21
N GLN A 236 -20.48 -25.72 -8.11
CA GLN A 236 -21.14 -26.69 -9.00
C GLN A 236 -20.15 -27.38 -9.94
N GLY A 237 -19.23 -26.62 -10.55
CA GLY A 237 -18.21 -27.17 -11.43
C GLY A 237 -17.27 -28.15 -10.72
N VAL A 238 -16.77 -27.79 -9.53
CA VAL A 238 -15.92 -28.65 -8.72
C VAL A 238 -16.66 -29.93 -8.29
N SER A 239 -17.94 -29.80 -7.89
CA SER A 239 -18.78 -30.95 -7.54
C SER A 239 -19.02 -31.89 -8.73
N ALA A 240 -19.24 -31.35 -9.93
CA ALA A 240 -19.39 -32.14 -11.16
C ALA A 240 -18.11 -32.93 -11.51
N MET A 241 -16.95 -32.40 -11.15
CA MET A 241 -15.64 -33.06 -11.27
C MET A 241 -15.39 -34.08 -10.15
N ARG A 242 -16.30 -34.21 -9.16
CA ARG A 242 -16.21 -35.10 -8.01
C ARG A 242 -15.05 -34.81 -7.07
N PHE A 243 -14.55 -33.55 -7.01
CA PHE A 243 -13.56 -33.17 -6.03
C PHE A 243 -14.23 -32.70 -4.73
N PRO A 244 -13.70 -33.10 -3.55
CA PRO A 244 -14.17 -32.62 -2.26
C PRO A 244 -13.84 -31.12 -2.11
N TRP A 245 -14.78 -30.34 -1.58
CA TRP A 245 -14.56 -28.94 -1.28
C TRP A 245 -15.28 -28.50 0.00
N THR A 246 -14.79 -27.40 0.59
CA THR A 246 -15.41 -26.68 1.73
C THR A 246 -15.32 -25.20 1.48
N ASP A 247 -16.16 -24.40 2.15
CA ASP A 247 -16.01 -22.95 2.11
C ASP A 247 -14.68 -22.52 2.73
N ALA A 248 -13.98 -21.57 2.11
CA ALA A 248 -12.78 -20.98 2.69
C ALA A 248 -13.14 -20.09 3.89
N PRO A 249 -12.29 -20.00 4.93
CA PRO A 249 -12.45 -19.01 6.00
C PRO A 249 -12.50 -17.60 5.40
N LYS A 250 -13.36 -16.73 5.94
CA LYS A 250 -13.37 -15.33 5.51
C LYS A 250 -12.03 -14.66 5.83
N PHE A 251 -11.42 -14.01 4.86
CA PHE A 251 -10.23 -13.19 5.07
C PHE A 251 -10.54 -12.12 6.13
N GLY A 252 -9.71 -12.04 7.19
CA GLY A 252 -9.86 -11.04 8.26
C GLY A 252 -10.50 -11.51 9.56
N ALA A 253 -10.68 -12.82 9.78
CA ALA A 253 -11.08 -13.40 11.06
C ALA A 253 -9.86 -14.11 11.71
N GLY A 254 -8.85 -13.30 12.08
CA GLY A 254 -7.67 -13.75 12.83
C GLY A 254 -7.02 -12.55 13.50
#